data_9765a9051ed288946adb6e9b40703bd9
#
_entry.id   9765a9051ed288946adb6e9b40703bd9
#
_cell.length_a   1.000
_cell.length_b   1.000
_cell.length_c   1.000
_cell.angle_alpha   90.00
_cell.angle_beta   90.00
_cell.angle_gamma   90.00
#
_symmetry.space_group_name_H-M   'P 1'
#
loop_
_entity.id
_entity.type
_entity.pdbx_description
1 polymer ?
#
loop_
_entity_poly.entity_id
_entity_poly.type
_entity_poly.pdbx_seq_one_letter_code
_entity_poly.pdbx_strand_id
1 'polypeptide(L)'
;MTGIAELEKLRKEMASVTFEILRLCRRRNELAEKIAEIKMRLNLPVEDLSVEEDLKRRTLEICRSQDMDEDFCLKLLNLLIGESKRLQREKLKMKA
;
A
#
# COMPACT_ATOMS: atom_id res chain seq x y z
N MET A 1 19.26 16.09 29.89
CA MET A 1 20.05 16.28 28.65
C MET A 1 19.15 16.41 27.46
N THR A 2 19.22 17.51 26.74
CA THR A 2 18.38 17.85 25.61
C THR A 2 18.48 16.82 24.47
N GLY A 3 19.70 16.31 24.16
CA GLY A 3 19.89 15.35 23.08
C GLY A 3 19.14 14.04 23.25
N ILE A 4 19.09 13.49 24.46
CA ILE A 4 18.36 12.26 24.75
C ILE A 4 16.84 12.50 24.70
N ALA A 5 16.38 13.61 25.26
CA ALA A 5 14.98 14.00 25.22
C ALA A 5 14.49 14.24 23.78
N GLU A 6 15.32 14.90 22.97
CA GLU A 6 15.01 15.11 21.56
C GLU A 6 14.93 13.80 20.78
N LEU A 7 15.85 12.87 21.04
CA LEU A 7 15.85 11.55 20.42
C LEU A 7 14.60 10.77 20.76
N GLU A 8 14.22 10.76 22.04
CA GLU A 8 12.99 10.08 22.48
C GLU A 8 11.74 10.67 21.85
N LYS A 9 11.67 11.99 21.73
CA LYS A 9 10.57 12.68 21.08
C LYS A 9 10.45 12.26 19.60
N LEU A 10 11.57 12.27 18.89
CA LEU A 10 11.60 11.88 17.47
C LEU A 10 11.23 10.41 17.29
N ARG A 11 11.65 9.53 18.20
CA ARG A 11 11.26 8.11 18.17
C ARG A 11 9.76 7.92 18.34
N LYS A 12 9.15 8.70 19.23
CA LYS A 12 7.69 8.67 19.41
C LYS A 12 6.97 9.15 18.17
N GLU A 13 7.47 10.21 17.54
CA GLU A 13 6.91 10.71 16.27
C GLU A 13 7.06 9.66 15.17
N MET A 14 8.21 9.00 15.09
CA MET A 14 8.45 7.93 14.13
C MET A 14 7.46 6.77 14.33
N ALA A 15 7.25 6.36 15.57
CA ALA A 15 6.29 5.30 15.90
C ALA A 15 4.87 5.70 15.48
N SER A 16 4.49 6.94 15.75
CA SER A 16 3.19 7.46 15.38
C SER A 16 2.97 7.40 13.86
N VAL A 17 3.94 7.82 13.08
CA VAL A 17 3.89 7.75 11.61
C VAL A 17 3.80 6.29 11.15
N THR A 18 4.58 5.40 11.77
CA THR A 18 4.54 3.96 11.45
C THR A 18 3.13 3.38 11.63
N PHE A 19 2.49 3.73 12.74
CA PHE A 19 1.13 3.25 13.03
C PHE A 19 0.09 3.84 12.06
N GLU A 20 0.29 5.08 11.61
CA GLU A 20 -0.54 5.67 10.57
C GLU A 20 -0.41 4.90 9.25
N ILE A 21 0.80 4.51 8.88
CA ILE A 21 1.03 3.69 7.68
C ILE A 21 0.25 2.38 7.78
N LEU A 22 0.29 1.72 8.96
CA LEU A 22 -0.46 0.48 9.17
C LEU A 22 -1.97 0.69 9.07
N ARG A 23 -2.50 1.79 9.61
CA ARG A 23 -3.92 2.11 9.47
C ARG A 23 -4.32 2.34 8.02
N LEU A 24 -3.47 3.01 7.25
CA LEU A 24 -3.70 3.20 5.81
C LEU A 24 -3.65 1.87 5.05
N CYS A 25 -2.75 0.96 5.44
CA CYS A 25 -2.71 -0.39 4.88
C CYS A 25 -4.01 -1.13 5.16
N ARG A 26 -4.56 -1.02 6.37
CA ARG A 26 -5.86 -1.63 6.70
C ARG A 26 -6.97 -1.10 5.81
N ARG A 27 -7.03 0.21 5.61
CA ARG A 27 -8.01 0.83 4.71
C ARG A 27 -7.85 0.31 3.28
N ARG A 28 -6.61 0.21 2.82
CA ARG A 28 -6.29 -0.30 1.50
C ARG A 28 -6.75 -1.75 1.34
N ASN A 29 -6.57 -2.57 2.38
CA ASN A 29 -7.00 -3.96 2.40
C ASN A 29 -8.54 -4.07 2.29
N GLU A 30 -9.26 -3.23 2.99
CA GLU A 30 -10.73 -3.19 2.92
C GLU A 30 -11.20 -2.83 1.50
N LEU A 31 -10.53 -1.88 0.86
CA LEU A 31 -10.83 -1.51 -0.53
C LEU A 31 -10.52 -2.66 -1.50
N ALA A 32 -9.43 -3.39 -1.28
CA ALA A 32 -9.08 -4.54 -2.10
C ALA A 32 -10.16 -5.62 -2.05
N GLU A 33 -10.72 -5.89 -0.87
CA GLU A 33 -11.81 -6.85 -0.72
C GLU A 33 -13.08 -6.40 -1.46
N LYS A 34 -13.40 -5.12 -1.39
CA LYS A 34 -14.55 -4.56 -2.11
C LYS A 34 -14.34 -4.63 -3.64
N ILE A 35 -13.14 -4.35 -4.09
CA ILE A 35 -12.78 -4.47 -5.50
C ILE A 35 -12.94 -5.92 -5.97
N ALA A 36 -12.49 -6.88 -5.16
CA ALA A 36 -12.65 -8.30 -5.47
C ALA A 36 -14.11 -8.69 -5.67
N GLU A 37 -15.01 -8.20 -4.82
CA GLU A 37 -16.45 -8.46 -4.95
C GLU A 37 -17.02 -7.94 -6.27
N ILE A 38 -16.61 -6.73 -6.66
CA ILE A 38 -17.04 -6.13 -7.93
C ILE A 38 -16.48 -6.91 -9.12
N LYS A 39 -15.20 -7.27 -9.06
CA LYS A 39 -14.55 -8.07 -10.12
C LYS A 39 -15.26 -9.42 -10.31
N MET A 40 -15.66 -10.06 -9.22
CA MET A 40 -16.42 -11.32 -9.30
C MET A 40 -17.75 -11.13 -10.01
N ARG A 41 -18.51 -10.09 -9.66
CA ARG A 41 -19.80 -9.80 -10.29
C ARG A 41 -19.65 -9.50 -11.80
N LEU A 42 -18.56 -8.82 -12.18
CA LEU A 42 -18.30 -8.46 -13.56
C LEU A 42 -17.47 -9.50 -14.31
N ASN A 43 -17.12 -10.58 -13.66
CA ASN A 43 -16.27 -11.64 -14.21
C ASN A 43 -14.92 -11.11 -14.73
N LEU A 44 -14.29 -10.22 -13.95
CA LEU A 44 -13.00 -9.63 -14.28
C LEU A 44 -11.88 -10.34 -13.53
N PRO A 45 -10.67 -10.42 -14.11
CA PRO A 45 -9.53 -11.03 -13.43
C PRO A 45 -9.00 -10.15 -12.30
N VAL A 46 -8.31 -10.78 -11.33
CA VAL A 46 -7.66 -10.06 -10.23
C VAL A 46 -6.57 -9.13 -10.77
N GLU A 47 -5.75 -9.63 -11.69
CA GLU A 47 -4.65 -8.87 -12.24
C GLU A 47 -5.13 -7.87 -13.30
N ASP A 48 -4.67 -6.63 -13.17
CA ASP A 48 -4.93 -5.56 -14.15
C ASP A 48 -3.63 -4.80 -14.37
N LEU A 49 -2.92 -5.17 -15.43
CA LEU A 49 -1.61 -4.62 -15.74
C LEU A 49 -1.65 -3.13 -16.04
N SER A 50 -2.72 -2.65 -16.67
CA SER A 50 -2.83 -1.22 -16.99
C SER A 50 -2.94 -0.37 -15.73
N VAL A 51 -3.68 -0.84 -14.73
CA VAL A 51 -3.80 -0.17 -13.42
C VAL A 51 -2.46 -0.19 -12.71
N GLU A 52 -1.75 -1.32 -12.72
CA GLU A 52 -0.45 -1.45 -12.07
C GLU A 52 0.60 -0.54 -12.69
N GLU A 53 0.61 -0.42 -14.02
CA GLU A 53 1.52 0.48 -14.72
C GLU A 53 1.23 1.95 -14.42
N ASP A 54 -0.04 2.34 -14.34
CA ASP A 54 -0.45 3.68 -13.96
C ASP A 54 -0.01 4.00 -12.54
N LEU A 55 -0.21 3.08 -11.60
CA LEU A 55 0.25 3.24 -10.21
C LEU A 55 1.76 3.41 -10.15
N LYS A 56 2.51 2.63 -10.92
CA LYS A 56 3.96 2.73 -10.97
C LYS A 56 4.41 4.09 -11.47
N ARG A 57 3.83 4.57 -12.55
CA ARG A 57 4.14 5.89 -13.10
C ARG A 57 3.87 7.00 -12.08
N ARG A 58 2.71 6.97 -11.45
CA ARG A 58 2.30 7.97 -10.45
C ARG A 58 3.16 7.87 -9.18
N THR A 59 3.54 6.68 -8.79
CA THR A 59 4.44 6.46 -7.64
C THR A 59 5.80 7.10 -7.89
N LEU A 60 6.36 6.93 -9.09
CA LEU A 60 7.63 7.55 -9.46
C LEU A 60 7.53 9.07 -9.48
N GLU A 61 6.44 9.63 -9.98
CA GLU A 61 6.20 11.08 -9.97
C GLU A 61 6.18 11.63 -8.53
N ILE A 62 5.46 10.98 -7.63
CA ILE A 62 5.39 11.37 -6.22
C ILE A 62 6.76 11.24 -5.56
N CYS A 63 7.44 10.12 -5.82
CA CYS A 63 8.77 9.86 -5.28
C CYS A 63 9.74 10.99 -5.65
N ARG A 64 9.76 11.39 -6.90
CA ARG A 64 10.63 12.48 -7.38
C ARG A 64 10.25 13.82 -6.78
N SER A 65 8.95 14.11 -6.67
CA SER A 65 8.47 15.36 -6.09
C SER A 65 8.80 15.48 -4.59
N GLN A 66 8.90 14.35 -3.89
CA GLN A 66 9.19 14.27 -2.46
C GLN A 66 10.67 13.99 -2.15
N ASP A 67 11.50 13.95 -3.17
CA ASP A 67 12.93 13.65 -3.05
C ASP A 67 13.20 12.35 -2.28
N MET A 68 12.48 11.30 -2.63
CA MET A 68 12.60 9.98 -2.02
C MET A 68 13.37 9.03 -2.92
N ASP A 69 13.93 7.98 -2.32
CA ASP A 69 14.61 6.92 -3.06
C ASP A 69 13.63 6.13 -3.93
N GLU A 70 13.86 6.09 -5.24
CA GLU A 70 12.96 5.42 -6.18
C GLU A 70 12.88 3.91 -5.94
N ASP A 71 14.00 3.28 -5.60
CA ASP A 71 14.04 1.84 -5.33
C ASP A 71 13.15 1.48 -4.14
N PHE A 72 13.22 2.27 -3.07
CA PHE A 72 12.35 2.10 -1.91
C PHE A 72 10.88 2.26 -2.28
N CYS A 73 10.55 3.32 -3.02
CA CYS A 73 9.17 3.58 -3.42
C CYS A 73 8.58 2.45 -4.27
N LEU A 74 9.37 1.90 -5.20
CA LEU A 74 8.95 0.79 -6.03
C LEU A 74 8.78 -0.50 -5.24
N LYS A 75 9.68 -0.77 -4.29
CA LYS A 75 9.57 -1.93 -3.41
C LYS A 75 8.29 -1.85 -2.56
N LEU A 76 8.02 -0.69 -2.01
CA LEU A 76 6.80 -0.47 -1.23
C LEU A 76 5.56 -0.66 -2.10
N LEU A 77 5.53 -0.08 -3.30
CA LEU A 77 4.42 -0.25 -4.22
C LEU A 77 4.20 -1.72 -4.56
N ASN A 78 5.26 -2.46 -4.85
CA ASN A 78 5.16 -3.88 -5.16
C ASN A 78 4.60 -4.70 -4.00
N LEU A 79 4.97 -4.37 -2.75
CA LEU A 79 4.39 -4.98 -1.57
C LEU A 79 2.89 -4.70 -1.46
N LEU A 80 2.49 -3.46 -1.70
CA LEU A 80 1.08 -3.07 -1.63
C LEU A 80 0.24 -3.74 -2.73
N ILE A 81 0.75 -3.79 -3.95
CA ILE A 81 0.09 -4.47 -5.06
C ILE A 81 -0.03 -5.98 -4.77
N GLY A 82 1.06 -6.58 -4.31
CA GLY A 82 1.08 -8.01 -3.98
C GLY A 82 0.07 -8.37 -2.90
N GLU A 83 -0.02 -7.57 -1.85
CA GLU A 83 -0.98 -7.81 -0.78
C GLU A 83 -2.42 -7.65 -1.26
N SER A 84 -2.70 -6.63 -2.07
CA SER A 84 -4.01 -6.43 -2.66
C SER A 84 -4.45 -7.64 -3.50
N LYS A 85 -3.56 -8.17 -4.34
CA LYS A 85 -3.84 -9.36 -5.15
C LYS A 85 -4.05 -10.59 -4.27
N ARG A 86 -3.26 -10.75 -3.23
CA ARG A 86 -3.40 -11.87 -2.29
C ARG A 86 -4.79 -11.86 -1.65
N LEU A 87 -5.22 -10.71 -1.15
CA LEU A 87 -6.53 -10.56 -0.52
C LEU A 87 -7.67 -10.78 -1.50
N GLN A 88 -7.54 -10.29 -2.73
CA GLN A 88 -8.54 -10.50 -3.76
C GLN A 88 -8.68 -11.98 -4.11
N ARG A 89 -7.56 -12.71 -4.22
CA ARG A 89 -7.56 -14.14 -4.49
C ARG A 89 -8.17 -14.93 -3.33
N GLU A 90 -7.88 -14.56 -2.09
CA GLU A 90 -8.48 -15.17 -0.91
C GLU A 90 -10.01 -14.97 -0.91
N LYS A 91 -10.47 -13.79 -1.26
CA LYS A 91 -11.89 -13.47 -1.35
C LYS A 91 -12.59 -14.35 -2.40
N LEU A 92 -11.95 -14.57 -3.54
CA LEU A 92 -12.45 -15.44 -4.60
C LEU A 92 -12.58 -16.89 -4.12
N LYS A 93 -11.60 -17.40 -3.39
CA LYS A 93 -11.65 -18.76 -2.83
C LYS A 93 -12.79 -18.94 -1.86
N MET A 94 -13.10 -17.95 -1.05
CA MET A 94 -14.18 -18.00 -0.08
C MET A 94 -15.57 -18.04 -0.72
N LYS A 95 -15.68 -17.56 -1.96
CA LYS A 95 -16.94 -17.51 -2.72
C LYS A 95 -17.10 -18.70 -3.67
N ALA A 96 -16.06 -19.46 -3.89
CA ALA A 96 -16.06 -20.59 -4.82
C ALA A 96 -16.85 -21.80 -4.26
#